data_26cea232d4bccf00c9d2c6ed921be6d2
#
_entry.id   26cea232d4bccf00c9d2c6ed921be6d2
#
_cell.length_a   1.000
_cell.length_b   1.000
_cell.length_c   1.000
_cell.angle_alpha   90.00
_cell.angle_beta   90.00
_cell.angle_gamma   90.00
#
_symmetry.space_group_name_H-M   'P 1'
#
loop_
_entity.id
_entity.type
_entity.pdbx_description
1 polymer ?
#
loop_
_entity_poly.entity_id
_entity_poly.type
_entity_poly.pdbx_seq_one_letter_code
_entity_poly.pdbx_strand_id
1 'polypeptide(L)'
;MNTELDQYMDIFKDAVEDSAAKITKSFEKILIEVIFLFMVIPRKINFTQMGRYGSHVEQTYRNAFGLKKSKCINWLKLNVSLAKRFFGKQGRWAIAIDPSYISKADKKTPHIGRFGSGCAQSVKHGLEIMGIGLIDSLMDCQARDKWELDFAFNASFTSLNVAKVTMKEMGMEYSMSSFKSLMTNIYLVKRIFKASGYTPNRTLISKIFQDLSCLQRIAA
;
A
#
# COMPACT_ATOMS: atom_id res chain seq x y z
N MET A 1 3.01 23.66 -4.52
CA MET A 1 3.93 22.60 -4.95
C MET A 1 3.40 21.31 -4.36
N ASN A 2 3.01 20.36 -5.21
CA ASN A 2 2.59 19.05 -4.74
C ASN A 2 3.82 18.33 -4.19
N THR A 3 3.70 17.76 -3.00
CA THR A 3 4.75 16.89 -2.45
C THR A 3 4.62 15.51 -3.10
N GLU A 4 5.67 14.68 -2.96
CA GLU A 4 5.65 13.28 -3.39
C GLU A 4 4.44 12.53 -2.81
N LEU A 5 4.05 12.90 -1.60
CA LEU A 5 2.88 12.37 -0.94
C LEU A 5 1.58 12.80 -1.64
N ASP A 6 1.46 14.05 -2.05
CA ASP A 6 0.30 14.55 -2.76
C ASP A 6 0.19 13.87 -4.13
N GLN A 7 1.31 13.73 -4.85
CA GLN A 7 1.38 13.00 -6.12
C GLN A 7 0.96 11.52 -5.96
N TYR A 8 1.44 10.85 -4.93
CA TYR A 8 1.05 9.48 -4.62
C TYR A 8 -0.48 9.35 -4.43
N MET A 9 -1.07 10.27 -3.68
CA MET A 9 -2.51 10.27 -3.42
C MET A 9 -3.31 10.55 -4.68
N ASP A 10 -2.86 11.45 -5.54
CA ASP A 10 -3.54 11.81 -6.78
C ASP A 10 -3.48 10.65 -7.79
N ILE A 11 -2.33 9.99 -7.95
CA ILE A 11 -2.18 8.79 -8.78
C ILE A 11 -3.17 7.70 -8.34
N PHE A 12 -3.35 7.51 -7.04
CA PHE A 12 -4.29 6.51 -6.55
C PHE A 12 -5.76 6.89 -6.83
N LYS A 13 -6.12 8.16 -6.64
CA LYS A 13 -7.48 8.65 -6.97
C LYS A 13 -7.79 8.44 -8.46
N ASP A 14 -6.88 8.84 -9.33
CA ASP A 14 -7.03 8.62 -10.78
C ASP A 14 -7.26 7.14 -11.10
N ALA A 15 -6.49 6.24 -10.47
CA ALA A 15 -6.64 4.80 -10.68
C ALA A 15 -7.98 4.26 -10.16
N VAL A 16 -8.52 4.81 -9.07
CA VAL A 16 -9.86 4.47 -8.55
C VAL A 16 -10.94 4.91 -9.54
N GLU A 17 -10.84 6.13 -10.07
CA GLU A 17 -11.77 6.65 -11.08
C GLU A 17 -11.73 5.80 -12.35
N ASP A 18 -10.56 5.50 -12.88
CA ASP A 18 -10.36 4.64 -14.07
C ASP A 18 -10.92 3.22 -13.87
N SER A 19 -10.89 2.70 -12.66
CA SER A 19 -11.41 1.37 -12.35
C SER A 19 -12.93 1.28 -12.42
N ALA A 20 -13.64 2.42 -12.53
CA ALA A 20 -15.08 2.54 -12.46
C ALA A 20 -15.67 1.86 -11.20
N ALA A 21 -14.97 1.93 -10.08
CA ALA A 21 -15.41 1.34 -8.83
C ALA A 21 -16.68 2.02 -8.31
N LYS A 22 -17.73 1.23 -8.06
CA LYS A 22 -18.97 1.74 -7.46
C LYS A 22 -18.85 1.83 -5.94
N ILE A 23 -18.02 2.74 -5.46
CA ILE A 23 -17.80 2.96 -4.03
C ILE A 23 -18.47 4.28 -3.57
N THR A 24 -18.90 4.30 -2.32
CA THR A 24 -19.44 5.54 -1.73
C THR A 24 -18.31 6.53 -1.44
N LYS A 25 -18.55 7.83 -1.54
CA LYS A 25 -17.56 8.86 -1.22
C LYS A 25 -16.96 8.72 0.19
N SER A 26 -17.75 8.24 1.15
CA SER A 26 -17.25 7.96 2.51
C SER A 26 -16.24 6.80 2.53
N PHE A 27 -16.54 5.72 1.79
CA PHE A 27 -15.63 4.58 1.72
C PHE A 27 -14.38 4.89 0.89
N GLU A 28 -14.52 5.67 -0.17
CA GLU A 28 -13.40 6.14 -0.98
C GLU A 28 -12.35 6.86 -0.14
N LYS A 29 -12.78 7.79 0.73
CA LYS A 29 -11.87 8.49 1.66
C LYS A 29 -11.10 7.52 2.56
N ILE A 30 -11.80 6.52 3.12
CA ILE A 30 -11.17 5.51 3.97
C ILE A 30 -10.21 4.62 3.14
N LEU A 31 -10.60 4.23 1.93
CA LEU A 31 -9.77 3.43 1.04
C LEU A 31 -8.48 4.16 0.67
N ILE A 32 -8.58 5.43 0.28
CA ILE A 32 -7.43 6.27 -0.01
C ILE A 32 -6.51 6.34 1.21
N GLU A 33 -7.07 6.56 2.39
CA GLU A 33 -6.29 6.60 3.63
C GLU A 33 -5.65 5.25 3.96
N VAL A 34 -6.35 4.14 3.76
CA VAL A 34 -5.78 2.79 3.95
C VAL A 34 -4.59 2.56 3.04
N ILE A 35 -4.71 2.82 1.74
CA ILE A 35 -3.61 2.66 0.77
C ILE A 35 -2.41 3.52 1.18
N PHE A 36 -2.67 4.74 1.60
CA PHE A 36 -1.66 5.64 2.12
C PHE A 36 -0.99 5.10 3.40
N LEU A 37 -1.76 4.57 4.36
CA LEU A 37 -1.23 4.02 5.60
C LEU A 37 -0.31 2.80 5.37
N PHE A 38 -0.54 2.01 4.33
CA PHE A 38 0.39 0.96 3.93
C PHE A 38 1.77 1.50 3.54
N MET A 39 1.83 2.73 3.06
CA MET A 39 3.09 3.37 2.68
C MET A 39 3.80 4.08 3.84
N VAL A 40 3.05 4.70 4.77
CA VAL A 40 3.64 5.55 5.81
C VAL A 40 3.86 4.88 7.16
N ILE A 41 3.23 3.75 7.44
CA ILE A 41 3.48 3.00 8.67
C ILE A 41 4.84 2.29 8.57
N PRO A 42 5.84 2.63 9.41
CA PRO A 42 7.21 2.14 9.24
C PRO A 42 7.41 0.69 9.70
N ARG A 43 6.44 0.16 10.46
CA ARG A 43 6.52 -1.18 11.06
C ARG A 43 5.36 -2.06 10.59
N LYS A 44 5.13 -3.15 11.30
CA LYS A 44 4.03 -4.08 11.08
C LYS A 44 2.69 -3.34 10.98
N ILE A 45 1.99 -3.51 9.86
CA ILE A 45 0.72 -2.86 9.60
C ILE A 45 -0.39 -3.71 10.22
N ASN A 46 -1.16 -3.10 11.12
CA ASN A 46 -2.36 -3.69 11.71
C ASN A 46 -3.37 -2.57 12.03
N PHE A 47 -4.59 -2.93 12.40
CA PHE A 47 -5.66 -1.96 12.64
C PHE A 47 -5.33 -0.98 13.77
N THR A 48 -4.64 -1.44 14.82
CA THR A 48 -4.19 -0.56 15.91
C THR A 48 -3.19 0.49 15.42
N GLN A 49 -2.25 0.10 14.56
CA GLN A 49 -1.34 1.07 13.95
C GLN A 49 -2.07 2.00 12.97
N MET A 50 -3.01 1.49 12.19
CA MET A 50 -3.86 2.34 11.35
C MET A 50 -4.61 3.37 12.18
N GLY A 51 -5.18 3.01 13.34
CA GLY A 51 -5.83 3.94 14.25
C GLY A 51 -4.89 4.98 14.86
N ARG A 52 -3.61 4.64 15.08
CA ARG A 52 -2.59 5.57 15.61
C ARG A 52 -2.07 6.56 14.56
N TYR A 53 -1.88 6.10 13.35
CA TYR A 53 -1.32 6.91 12.26
C TYR A 53 -2.39 7.62 11.44
N GLY A 54 -3.56 7.03 11.29
CA GLY A 54 -4.67 7.57 10.50
C GLY A 54 -5.54 8.59 11.25
N SER A 55 -6.60 9.00 10.59
CA SER A 55 -7.58 9.98 11.09
C SER A 55 -8.81 9.32 11.73
N HIS A 56 -8.93 8.00 11.64
CA HIS A 56 -10.07 7.24 12.15
C HIS A 56 -9.66 6.29 13.27
N VAL A 57 -10.64 5.84 14.06
CA VAL A 57 -10.42 4.81 15.08
C VAL A 57 -10.22 3.44 14.44
N GLU A 58 -9.53 2.54 15.16
CA GLU A 58 -9.21 1.17 14.73
C GLU A 58 -10.41 0.44 14.11
N GLN A 59 -11.59 0.54 14.73
CA GLN A 59 -12.79 -0.15 14.29
C GLN A 59 -13.26 0.30 12.90
N THR A 60 -13.06 1.55 12.53
CA THR A 60 -13.40 2.06 11.20
C THR A 60 -12.58 1.37 10.10
N TYR A 61 -11.28 1.21 10.34
CA TYR A 61 -10.41 0.47 9.41
C TYR A 61 -10.77 -1.01 9.35
N ARG A 62 -11.03 -1.65 10.50
CA ARG A 62 -11.48 -3.04 10.55
C ARG A 62 -12.75 -3.26 9.72
N ASN A 63 -13.73 -2.38 9.84
CA ASN A 63 -14.97 -2.43 9.06
C ASN A 63 -14.75 -2.21 7.56
N ALA A 64 -13.71 -1.45 7.18
CA ALA A 64 -13.37 -1.22 5.77
C ALA A 64 -12.86 -2.49 5.07
N PHE A 65 -12.22 -3.39 5.81
CA PHE A 65 -11.72 -4.67 5.29
C PHE A 65 -12.81 -5.74 5.15
N GLY A 66 -14.00 -5.48 5.68
CA GLY A 66 -15.11 -6.45 5.66
C GLY A 66 -15.66 -6.72 4.25
N LEU A 67 -16.28 -7.88 4.11
CA LEU A 67 -16.81 -8.44 2.85
C LEU A 67 -17.59 -7.46 1.98
N LYS A 68 -18.52 -6.69 2.58
CA LYS A 68 -19.37 -5.76 1.83
C LYS A 68 -18.58 -4.68 1.11
N LYS A 69 -17.48 -4.21 1.73
CA LYS A 69 -16.62 -3.16 1.18
C LYS A 69 -15.61 -3.72 0.18
N SER A 70 -15.03 -4.88 0.47
CA SER A 70 -14.08 -5.56 -0.42
C SER A 70 -14.68 -5.86 -1.79
N LYS A 71 -15.93 -6.31 -1.85
CA LYS A 71 -16.64 -6.63 -3.11
C LYS A 71 -16.92 -5.40 -4.01
N CYS A 72 -16.89 -4.18 -3.46
CA CYS A 72 -17.13 -2.97 -4.25
C CYS A 72 -15.91 -2.53 -5.07
N ILE A 73 -14.72 -3.11 -4.80
CA ILE A 73 -13.47 -2.74 -5.44
C ILE A 73 -13.09 -3.79 -6.47
N ASN A 74 -12.89 -3.38 -7.71
CA ASN A 74 -12.27 -4.24 -8.71
C ASN A 74 -10.75 -4.03 -8.71
N TRP A 75 -10.08 -4.75 -7.81
CA TRP A 75 -8.63 -4.66 -7.63
C TRP A 75 -7.85 -4.94 -8.91
N LEU A 76 -8.32 -5.87 -9.74
CA LEU A 76 -7.66 -6.17 -11.00
C LEU A 76 -7.69 -4.97 -11.94
N LYS A 77 -8.86 -4.36 -12.16
CA LYS A 77 -8.97 -3.17 -13.04
C LYS A 77 -8.12 -2.02 -12.51
N LEU A 78 -8.15 -1.79 -11.20
CA LEU A 78 -7.36 -0.74 -10.54
C LEU A 78 -5.86 -0.95 -10.77
N ASN A 79 -5.36 -2.15 -10.51
CA ASN A 79 -3.94 -2.45 -10.72
C ASN A 79 -3.54 -2.49 -12.20
N VAL A 80 -4.45 -2.86 -13.11
CA VAL A 80 -4.24 -2.75 -14.57
C VAL A 80 -4.12 -1.28 -15.00
N SER A 81 -4.92 -0.35 -14.43
CA SER A 81 -4.76 1.09 -14.70
C SER A 81 -3.38 1.58 -14.26
N LEU A 82 -2.94 1.25 -13.06
CA LEU A 82 -1.60 1.58 -12.56
C LEU A 82 -0.48 0.97 -13.43
N ALA A 83 -0.65 -0.28 -13.85
CA ALA A 83 0.32 -0.93 -14.73
C ALA A 83 0.41 -0.24 -16.10
N LYS A 84 -0.73 0.14 -16.70
CA LYS A 84 -0.76 0.92 -17.94
C LYS A 84 -0.07 2.28 -17.79
N ARG A 85 -0.29 2.96 -16.67
CA ARG A 85 0.36 4.22 -16.35
C ARG A 85 1.88 4.05 -16.18
N PHE A 86 2.31 2.96 -15.54
CA PHE A 86 3.73 2.65 -15.34
C PHE A 86 4.44 2.26 -16.63
N PHE A 87 3.90 1.34 -17.42
CA PHE A 87 4.55 0.82 -18.64
C PHE A 87 4.32 1.69 -19.85
N GLY A 88 3.29 2.54 -19.84
CA GLY A 88 2.87 3.32 -21.00
C GLY A 88 2.04 2.49 -21.99
N LYS A 89 1.76 3.09 -23.16
CA LYS A 89 0.95 2.43 -24.22
C LYS A 89 1.74 1.49 -25.12
N GLN A 90 3.05 1.57 -25.11
CA GLN A 90 3.95 0.77 -25.95
C GLN A 90 4.82 -0.11 -25.06
N GLY A 91 4.66 -1.41 -25.17
CA GLY A 91 5.52 -2.37 -24.49
C GLY A 91 4.94 -3.80 -24.51
N ARG A 92 5.83 -4.79 -24.50
CA ARG A 92 5.47 -6.18 -24.23
C ARG A 92 5.30 -6.34 -22.73
N TRP A 93 4.10 -6.65 -22.29
CA TRP A 93 3.81 -6.85 -20.88
C TRP A 93 4.03 -8.31 -20.53
N ALA A 94 4.91 -8.58 -19.58
CA ALA A 94 5.06 -9.89 -18.98
C ALA A 94 4.25 -9.94 -17.68
N ILE A 95 3.38 -10.93 -17.58
CA ILE A 95 2.69 -11.26 -16.33
C ILE A 95 3.55 -12.29 -15.62
N ALA A 96 4.11 -11.92 -14.49
CA ALA A 96 4.72 -12.86 -13.58
C ALA A 96 3.63 -13.39 -12.63
N ILE A 97 3.52 -14.71 -12.55
CA ILE A 97 2.64 -15.39 -11.58
C ILE A 97 3.58 -16.06 -10.59
N ASP A 98 3.51 -15.65 -9.34
CA ASP A 98 4.30 -16.24 -8.26
C ASP A 98 3.35 -16.82 -7.20
N PRO A 99 3.21 -18.14 -7.14
CA PRO A 99 2.53 -18.78 -6.03
C PRO A 99 3.39 -18.69 -4.78
N SER A 100 2.93 -17.95 -3.80
CA SER A 100 3.60 -17.80 -2.51
C SER A 100 2.80 -18.48 -1.42
N TYR A 101 3.49 -18.84 -0.34
CA TYR A 101 2.93 -19.58 0.77
C TYR A 101 3.03 -18.77 2.06
N ILE A 102 1.91 -18.65 2.78
CA ILE A 102 1.87 -18.08 4.13
C ILE A 102 1.62 -19.18 5.14
N SER A 103 2.61 -19.42 6.02
CA SER A 103 2.44 -20.36 7.13
C SER A 103 1.37 -19.86 8.10
N LYS A 104 0.40 -20.72 8.42
CA LYS A 104 -0.65 -20.47 9.41
C LYS A 104 -0.76 -21.68 10.32
N ALA A 105 -0.60 -21.45 11.62
CA ALA A 105 -0.72 -22.49 12.65
C ALA A 105 -2.18 -22.70 13.12
N ASP A 106 -3.05 -21.75 12.84
CA ASP A 106 -4.43 -21.76 13.33
C ASP A 106 -5.32 -22.58 12.39
N LYS A 107 -6.21 -23.39 12.99
CA LYS A 107 -7.15 -24.28 12.27
C LYS A 107 -8.43 -23.58 11.82
N LYS A 108 -8.66 -22.32 12.21
CA LYS A 108 -9.91 -21.57 11.95
C LYS A 108 -9.81 -20.67 10.72
N THR A 109 -8.62 -20.44 10.19
CA THR A 109 -8.44 -19.63 8.97
C THR A 109 -9.06 -20.39 7.78
N PRO A 110 -10.03 -19.81 7.05
CA PRO A 110 -10.64 -20.44 5.88
C PRO A 110 -9.59 -20.78 4.82
N HIS A 111 -9.81 -21.89 4.11
CA HIS A 111 -8.95 -22.33 3.00
C HIS A 111 -7.50 -22.69 3.38
N ILE A 112 -7.22 -22.98 4.65
CA ILE A 112 -5.95 -23.59 5.02
C ILE A 112 -5.82 -24.96 4.33
N GLY A 113 -4.71 -25.13 3.63
CA GLY A 113 -4.33 -26.37 2.98
C GLY A 113 -3.00 -26.91 3.48
N ARG A 114 -2.63 -28.08 2.95
CA ARG A 114 -1.29 -28.65 3.09
C ARG A 114 -0.55 -28.41 1.79
N PHE A 115 0.58 -27.72 1.86
CA PHE A 115 1.38 -27.35 0.69
C PHE A 115 2.79 -27.86 0.84
N GLY A 116 3.33 -28.41 -0.24
CA GLY A 116 4.74 -28.79 -0.31
C GLY A 116 5.63 -27.57 -0.38
N SER A 117 6.52 -27.40 0.58
CA SER A 117 7.51 -26.32 0.56
C SER A 117 8.83 -26.86 0.02
N GLY A 118 9.23 -26.45 -1.18
CA GLY A 118 10.51 -26.82 -1.77
C GLY A 118 11.70 -26.35 -0.93
N CYS A 119 11.63 -25.17 -0.34
CA CYS A 119 12.68 -24.64 0.54
C CYS A 119 12.80 -25.40 1.86
N ALA A 120 11.70 -25.94 2.40
CA ALA A 120 11.71 -26.67 3.67
C ALA A 120 11.69 -28.18 3.49
N GLN A 121 11.62 -28.69 2.26
CA GLN A 121 11.49 -30.11 1.91
C GLN A 121 10.45 -30.86 2.74
N SER A 122 9.37 -30.16 3.12
CA SER A 122 8.32 -30.69 3.99
C SER A 122 6.95 -30.09 3.64
N VAL A 123 5.91 -30.83 4.03
CA VAL A 123 4.53 -30.37 3.91
C VAL A 123 4.24 -29.40 5.06
N LYS A 124 3.80 -28.19 4.74
CA LYS A 124 3.41 -27.17 5.71
C LYS A 124 1.93 -26.83 5.61
N HIS A 125 1.34 -26.45 6.74
CA HIS A 125 0.00 -25.90 6.81
C HIS A 125 0.01 -24.40 6.55
N GLY A 126 -0.89 -23.92 5.69
CA GLY A 126 -1.01 -22.49 5.44
C GLY A 126 -1.97 -22.13 4.31
N LEU A 127 -1.81 -20.93 3.82
CA LEU A 127 -2.55 -20.38 2.69
C LEU A 127 -1.60 -20.27 1.50
N GLU A 128 -2.06 -20.75 0.36
CA GLU A 128 -1.43 -20.41 -0.91
C GLU A 128 -2.02 -19.09 -1.41
N ILE A 129 -1.15 -18.16 -1.73
CA ILE A 129 -1.50 -16.90 -2.39
C ILE A 129 -0.80 -16.85 -3.73
N MET A 130 -1.55 -16.48 -4.74
CA MET A 130 -1.01 -16.24 -6.06
C MET A 130 -0.86 -14.74 -6.26
N GLY A 131 0.39 -14.29 -6.34
CA GLY A 131 0.73 -12.93 -6.73
C GLY A 131 0.73 -12.83 -8.25
N ILE A 132 0.01 -11.87 -8.79
CA ILE A 132 0.10 -11.49 -10.20
C ILE A 132 0.71 -10.10 -10.24
N GLY A 133 1.94 -9.99 -10.68
CA GLY A 133 2.58 -8.69 -10.87
C GLY A 133 3.95 -8.53 -10.25
N LEU A 134 4.49 -7.34 -10.30
CA LEU A 134 5.79 -6.93 -9.76
C LEU A 134 5.75 -6.92 -8.23
N ILE A 135 6.36 -7.91 -7.58
CA ILE A 135 6.31 -8.07 -6.13
C ILE A 135 7.69 -7.87 -5.53
N ASP A 136 7.76 -6.89 -4.63
CA ASP A 136 8.75 -6.86 -3.57
C ASP A 136 8.02 -6.40 -2.30
N SER A 137 7.59 -7.32 -1.44
CA SER A 137 6.93 -6.93 -0.20
C SER A 137 7.11 -7.94 0.92
N LEU A 138 7.53 -7.43 2.05
CA LEU A 138 7.43 -8.08 3.36
C LEU A 138 6.14 -7.64 4.03
N MET A 139 5.10 -8.47 3.98
CA MET A 139 3.88 -8.27 4.76
C MET A 139 3.65 -9.38 5.75
N ASP A 140 3.43 -8.98 7.00
CA ASP A 140 2.86 -9.85 8.01
C ASP A 140 1.36 -9.51 8.14
N CYS A 141 0.50 -10.40 7.68
CA CYS A 141 -0.94 -10.22 7.74
C CYS A 141 -1.52 -10.98 8.92
N GLN A 142 -2.17 -10.27 9.85
CA GLN A 142 -2.83 -10.84 11.03
C GLN A 142 -4.31 -11.14 10.82
N ALA A 143 -4.85 -10.87 9.64
CA ALA A 143 -6.24 -11.13 9.33
C ALA A 143 -6.55 -12.63 9.36
N ARG A 144 -7.70 -13.00 9.91
CA ARG A 144 -8.17 -14.38 10.04
C ARG A 144 -9.33 -14.71 9.12
N ASP A 145 -10.02 -13.69 8.63
CA ASP A 145 -11.12 -13.82 7.68
C ASP A 145 -10.61 -13.75 6.23
N LYS A 146 -11.18 -14.55 5.34
CA LYS A 146 -10.77 -14.62 3.92
C LYS A 146 -10.86 -13.24 3.24
N TRP A 147 -11.91 -12.49 3.50
CA TRP A 147 -12.16 -11.21 2.84
C TRP A 147 -11.28 -10.11 3.37
N GLU A 148 -10.96 -10.16 4.67
CA GLU A 148 -9.98 -9.25 5.28
C GLU A 148 -8.58 -9.52 4.73
N LEU A 149 -8.22 -10.80 4.53
CA LEU A 149 -6.96 -11.20 3.91
C LEU A 149 -6.88 -10.72 2.46
N ASP A 150 -7.91 -11.00 1.66
CA ASP A 150 -7.98 -10.57 0.26
C ASP A 150 -7.86 -9.05 0.14
N PHE A 151 -8.59 -8.31 0.96
CA PHE A 151 -8.49 -6.85 1.01
C PHE A 151 -7.08 -6.39 1.40
N ALA A 152 -6.50 -6.96 2.45
CA ALA A 152 -5.18 -6.58 2.94
C ALA A 152 -4.10 -6.77 1.89
N PHE A 153 -4.10 -7.94 1.20
CA PHE A 153 -3.14 -8.20 0.12
C PHE A 153 -3.33 -7.24 -1.05
N ASN A 154 -4.56 -7.11 -1.54
CA ASN A 154 -4.83 -6.22 -2.66
C ASN A 154 -4.49 -4.75 -2.34
N ALA A 155 -4.82 -4.27 -1.13
CA ALA A 155 -4.48 -2.93 -0.69
C ALA A 155 -2.96 -2.72 -0.61
N SER A 156 -2.23 -3.72 -0.11
CA SER A 156 -0.78 -3.67 -0.05
C SER A 156 -0.14 -3.60 -1.43
N PHE A 157 -0.49 -4.52 -2.32
CA PHE A 157 0.06 -4.53 -3.69
C PHE A 157 -0.31 -3.25 -4.45
N THR A 158 -1.54 -2.77 -4.28
CA THR A 158 -1.97 -1.51 -4.87
C THR A 158 -1.12 -0.35 -4.35
N SER A 159 -0.88 -0.27 -3.04
CA SER A 159 -0.01 0.74 -2.44
C SER A 159 1.40 0.74 -3.06
N LEU A 160 1.99 -0.44 -3.25
CA LEU A 160 3.30 -0.57 -3.89
C LEU A 160 3.27 -0.17 -5.38
N ASN A 161 2.21 -0.54 -6.10
CA ASN A 161 2.07 -0.16 -7.50
C ASN A 161 1.91 1.35 -7.66
N VAL A 162 1.14 2.01 -6.80
CA VAL A 162 1.05 3.48 -6.75
C VAL A 162 2.43 4.10 -6.48
N ALA A 163 3.18 3.57 -5.52
CA ALA A 163 4.53 4.05 -5.24
C ALA A 163 5.47 3.93 -6.46
N LYS A 164 5.42 2.82 -7.18
CA LYS A 164 6.21 2.63 -8.41
C LYS A 164 5.84 3.63 -9.49
N VAL A 165 4.55 3.89 -9.71
CA VAL A 165 4.09 4.92 -10.65
C VAL A 165 4.58 6.30 -10.22
N THR A 166 4.43 6.64 -8.93
CA THR A 166 4.88 7.93 -8.38
C THR A 166 6.37 8.14 -8.60
N MET A 167 7.20 7.16 -8.22
CA MET A 167 8.65 7.24 -8.42
C MET A 167 9.01 7.44 -9.89
N LYS A 168 8.37 6.69 -10.79
CA LYS A 168 8.62 6.82 -12.23
C LYS A 168 8.24 8.21 -12.76
N GLU A 169 7.05 8.71 -12.43
CA GLU A 169 6.56 10.01 -12.91
C GLU A 169 7.38 11.19 -12.36
N MET A 170 7.93 11.03 -11.16
CA MET A 170 8.79 12.04 -10.55
C MET A 170 10.28 11.87 -10.89
N GLY A 171 10.64 10.88 -11.71
CA GLY A 171 12.03 10.61 -12.08
C GLY A 171 12.91 10.21 -10.88
N MET A 172 12.32 9.51 -9.90
CA MET A 172 13.03 9.11 -8.68
C MET A 172 13.66 7.72 -8.84
N GLU A 173 14.95 7.61 -8.61
CA GLU A 173 15.70 6.33 -8.58
C GLU A 173 15.88 5.83 -7.15
N TYR A 174 14.77 5.65 -6.42
CA TYR A 174 14.80 5.15 -5.05
C TYR A 174 14.51 3.65 -4.98
N SER A 175 15.09 2.98 -3.98
CA SER A 175 14.57 1.69 -3.56
C SER A 175 13.16 1.86 -2.93
N MET A 176 12.36 0.80 -2.92
CA MET A 176 11.03 0.87 -2.29
C MET A 176 11.12 1.21 -0.80
N SER A 177 12.17 0.71 -0.11
CA SER A 177 12.41 1.02 1.31
C SER A 177 12.73 2.51 1.51
N SER A 178 13.59 3.08 0.66
CA SER A 178 13.93 4.52 0.71
C SER A 178 12.72 5.39 0.43
N PHE A 179 11.92 5.03 -0.58
CA PHE A 179 10.69 5.76 -0.89
C PHE A 179 9.70 5.69 0.28
N LYS A 180 9.49 4.52 0.88
CA LYS A 180 8.63 4.35 2.06
C LYS A 180 9.11 5.20 3.24
N SER A 181 10.41 5.24 3.50
CA SER A 181 11.00 6.09 4.54
C SER A 181 10.75 7.58 4.27
N LEU A 182 10.94 8.02 3.03
CA LEU A 182 10.63 9.39 2.61
C LEU A 182 9.16 9.73 2.88
N MET A 183 8.23 8.89 2.45
CA MET A 183 6.79 9.09 2.65
C MET A 183 6.42 9.16 4.12
N THR A 184 7.02 8.30 4.95
CA THR A 184 6.85 8.31 6.41
C THR A 184 7.32 9.65 7.00
N ASN A 185 8.50 10.11 6.61
CA ASN A 185 9.08 11.36 7.12
C ASN A 185 8.23 12.57 6.72
N ILE A 186 7.82 12.66 5.45
CA ILE A 186 6.93 13.72 4.97
C ILE A 186 5.61 13.74 5.76
N TYR A 187 5.03 12.58 5.98
CA TYR A 187 3.79 12.45 6.75
C TYR A 187 3.96 12.92 8.19
N LEU A 188 5.02 12.49 8.88
CA LEU A 188 5.28 12.87 10.27
C LEU A 188 5.51 14.38 10.39
N VAL A 189 6.28 14.97 9.49
CA VAL A 189 6.51 16.42 9.46
C VAL A 189 5.21 17.18 9.24
N LYS A 190 4.37 16.78 8.27
CA LYS A 190 3.05 17.38 8.05
C LYS A 190 2.16 17.26 9.30
N ARG A 191 2.20 16.11 9.98
CA ARG A 191 1.42 15.88 11.20
C ARG A 191 1.87 16.74 12.37
N ILE A 192 3.18 16.93 12.55
CA ILE A 192 3.75 17.80 13.58
C ILE A 192 3.30 19.25 13.36
N PHE A 193 3.42 19.77 12.15
CA PHE A 193 2.96 21.13 11.84
C PHE A 193 1.45 21.30 12.08
N LYS A 194 0.65 20.32 11.67
CA LYS A 194 -0.79 20.34 11.92
C LYS A 194 -1.11 20.36 13.43
N ALA A 195 -0.37 19.58 14.23
CA ALA A 195 -0.59 19.50 15.68
C ALA A 195 -0.12 20.76 16.42
N SER A 196 0.95 21.42 15.94
CA SER A 196 1.48 22.65 16.55
C SER A 196 0.68 23.89 16.23
N GLY A 197 -0.28 23.81 15.27
CA GLY A 197 -1.00 24.97 14.74
C GLY A 197 -0.13 25.92 13.91
N TYR A 198 1.15 25.60 13.73
CA TYR A 198 2.07 26.41 12.94
C TYR A 198 1.97 26.05 11.45
N THR A 199 1.77 27.06 10.61
CA THR A 199 1.79 26.87 9.15
C THR A 199 3.10 27.44 8.62
N PRO A 200 4.09 26.59 8.32
CA PRO A 200 5.37 27.04 7.79
C PRO A 200 5.17 27.63 6.39
N ASN A 201 6.03 28.59 6.03
CA ASN A 201 6.01 29.12 4.67
C ASN A 201 6.46 28.05 3.67
N ARG A 202 6.09 28.24 2.39
CA ARG A 202 6.38 27.27 1.31
C ARG A 202 7.87 27.01 1.14
N THR A 203 8.71 28.01 1.31
CA THR A 203 10.17 27.92 1.18
C THR A 203 10.76 27.02 2.25
N LEU A 204 10.32 27.18 3.50
CA LEU A 204 10.77 26.34 4.61
C LEU A 204 10.36 24.87 4.43
N ILE A 205 9.11 24.64 4.02
CA ILE A 205 8.62 23.28 3.72
C ILE A 205 9.46 22.64 2.61
N SER A 206 9.68 23.35 1.51
CA SER A 206 10.48 22.84 0.39
C SER A 206 11.91 22.51 0.81
N LYS A 207 12.52 23.34 1.63
CA LYS A 207 13.87 23.11 2.16
C LYS A 207 13.91 21.85 3.05
N ILE A 208 12.97 21.72 3.99
CA ILE A 208 12.88 20.53 4.88
C ILE A 208 12.73 19.25 4.05
N PHE A 209 11.89 19.25 3.01
CA PHE A 209 11.71 18.07 2.18
C PHE A 209 12.92 17.77 1.29
N GLN A 210 13.63 18.78 0.81
CA GLN A 210 14.91 18.59 0.12
C GLN A 210 15.94 17.97 1.05
N ASP A 211 16.07 18.48 2.28
CA ASP A 211 17.01 17.95 3.28
C ASP A 211 16.68 16.50 3.62
N LEU A 212 15.39 16.14 3.81
CA LEU A 212 14.95 14.76 4.04
C LEU A 212 15.27 13.84 2.86
N SER A 213 15.14 14.32 1.63
CA SER A 213 15.47 13.57 0.42
C SER A 213 16.99 13.36 0.27
N CYS A 214 17.80 14.35 0.65
CA CYS A 214 19.25 14.26 0.61
C CYS A 214 19.81 13.29 1.66
N LEU A 215 19.26 13.28 2.87
CA LEU A 215 19.69 12.38 3.94
C LEU A 215 19.53 10.91 3.57
N GLN A 216 18.57 10.56 2.74
CA GLN A 216 18.35 9.18 2.27
C GLN A 216 19.34 8.75 1.19
N ARG A 217 19.88 9.67 0.39
CA ARG A 217 20.93 9.36 -0.61
C ARG A 217 22.27 9.04 0.03
N ILE A 218 22.52 9.48 1.25
CA ILE A 218 23.77 9.23 2.00
C ILE A 218 23.71 7.89 2.73
N ALA A 219 22.51 7.36 3.00
CA ALA A 219 22.30 6.12 3.75
C ALA A 219 22.09 4.88 2.85
N ALA A 220 22.11 5.02 1.54
CA ALA A 220 22.00 3.97 0.53
C ALA A 220 23.35 3.69 -0.13
#